data_47a7e5f866760b24ce2b7f39bc24d5b4
#
_entry.id   47a7e5f866760b24ce2b7f39bc24d5b4
#
_cell.length_a   1.000
_cell.length_b   1.000
_cell.length_c   1.000
_cell.angle_alpha   90.00
_cell.angle_beta   90.00
_cell.angle_gamma   90.00
#
_symmetry.space_group_name_H-M   'P 1'
#
loop_
_entity.id
_entity.type
_entity.pdbx_description
1 polymer ?
#
loop_
_entity_poly.entity_id
_entity_poly.type
_entity_poly.pdbx_seq_one_letter_code
_entity_poly.pdbx_strand_id
1 'polypeptide(L)'
;RPPRSTLFPYTTLFRSPVEKIGSNQAITVADPITYDDDDIFGYMSARKVEVEGKKKPENVTVTRVSPLKCSPLIGLPIRPTSDFGVMNRGFEGDPVLFNHQFYSNILKGIFALDLNAAGTFTCIDKPGSKNLSEDLVRRCEAEGLALGDGTKRYAIPLDLKKKRVTETIAALKYLNGGAMHTLHLTEVTPKVIILAVLNSGNNIFMDVFPHRDYEQGLINLDALYAVLEDYRNDLLSTVYIGILPGFGTDNEKELMQFKAPEGVTLKVTTPVKAIDGFIEEISRNDALFGA
;
A
#
# COMPACT_ATOMS: atom_id res chain seq x y z
N ARG A 1 -12.26 -21.83 5.62
CA ARG A 1 -11.31 -21.45 4.57
C ARG A 1 -10.71 -20.12 4.98
N PRO A 2 -9.40 -19.92 4.96
CA PRO A 2 -8.81 -18.62 5.27
C PRO A 2 -9.28 -17.57 4.25
N PRO A 3 -9.46 -16.30 4.64
CA PRO A 3 -9.80 -15.26 3.69
C PRO A 3 -8.67 -15.16 2.66
N ARG A 4 -9.01 -15.30 1.40
CA ARG A 4 -8.06 -15.06 0.31
C ARG A 4 -7.84 -13.55 0.24
N SER A 5 -6.67 -13.08 0.62
CA SER A 5 -6.28 -11.72 0.32
C SER A 5 -6.09 -11.61 -1.20
N THR A 6 -6.78 -10.67 -1.77
CA THR A 6 -6.88 -10.48 -3.22
C THR A 6 -5.81 -9.55 -3.79
N LEU A 7 -4.95 -8.99 -2.93
CA LEU A 7 -3.87 -8.10 -3.36
C LEU A 7 -2.78 -8.77 -4.20
N PHE A 8 -2.60 -10.11 -4.06
CA PHE A 8 -1.62 -10.86 -4.83
C PHE A 8 -2.23 -12.17 -5.36
N PRO A 9 -2.96 -12.14 -6.49
CA PRO A 9 -3.68 -13.31 -6.97
C PRO A 9 -2.78 -14.47 -7.45
N TYR A 10 -1.48 -14.24 -7.65
CA TYR A 10 -0.60 -15.21 -8.27
C TYR A 10 0.51 -15.78 -7.38
N THR A 11 0.62 -15.37 -6.12
CA THR A 11 1.75 -15.76 -5.29
C THR A 11 1.32 -16.41 -3.97
N THR A 12 0.92 -17.68 -4.03
CA THR A 12 0.81 -18.53 -2.82
C THR A 12 2.19 -18.79 -2.17
N LEU A 13 3.29 -18.56 -2.89
CA LEU A 13 4.66 -18.81 -2.45
C LEU A 13 5.26 -17.66 -1.59
N PHE A 14 4.70 -16.46 -1.66
CA PHE A 14 5.26 -15.28 -0.98
C PHE A 14 4.41 -14.74 0.17
N ARG A 15 3.37 -15.47 0.55
CA ARG A 15 2.52 -15.12 1.68
C ARG A 15 2.94 -15.84 2.93
N SER A 16 3.12 -15.07 3.99
CA SER A 16 3.39 -15.62 5.31
C SER A 16 2.26 -16.56 5.76
N PRO A 17 2.58 -17.77 6.21
CA PRO A 17 1.60 -18.62 6.85
C PRO A 17 0.96 -17.93 8.04
N VAL A 18 -0.33 -18.17 8.26
CA VAL A 18 -1.06 -17.64 9.38
C VAL A 18 -1.11 -18.68 10.49
N GLU A 19 -0.54 -18.35 11.64
CA GLU A 19 -0.60 -19.17 12.85
C GLU A 19 -1.72 -18.67 13.77
N LYS A 20 -2.50 -19.61 14.30
CA LYS A 20 -3.50 -19.28 15.33
C LYS A 20 -2.83 -19.25 16.70
N ILE A 21 -2.88 -18.10 17.35
CA ILE A 21 -2.47 -17.92 18.74
C ILE A 21 -3.74 -17.75 19.56
N GLY A 22 -4.19 -18.83 20.22
CA GLY A 22 -5.44 -18.84 20.98
C GLY A 22 -6.70 -18.95 20.10
N SER A 23 -7.87 -18.77 20.70
CA SER A 23 -9.16 -19.00 20.02
C SER A 23 -9.50 -17.94 18.97
N ASN A 24 -9.02 -16.71 19.10
CA ASN A 24 -9.45 -15.55 18.29
C ASN A 24 -8.32 -14.71 17.69
N GLN A 25 -7.06 -15.13 17.86
CA GLN A 25 -5.92 -14.39 17.31
C GLN A 25 -5.19 -15.24 16.27
N ALA A 26 -4.98 -14.66 15.11
CA ALA A 26 -4.16 -15.22 14.06
C ALA A 26 -3.08 -14.20 13.70
N ILE A 27 -1.84 -14.63 13.70
CA ILE A 27 -0.70 -13.81 13.29
C ILE A 27 0.07 -14.50 12.17
N THR A 28 0.85 -13.74 11.43
CA THR A 28 1.81 -14.26 10.47
C THR A 28 3.01 -14.84 11.21
N VAL A 29 3.85 -15.61 10.51
CA VAL A 29 5.13 -16.11 11.07
C VAL A 29 6.08 -14.98 11.44
N ALA A 30 5.84 -13.75 10.95
CA ALA A 30 6.68 -12.58 11.17
C ALA A 30 8.11 -12.78 10.63
N ASP A 31 8.22 -13.30 9.41
CA ASP A 31 9.48 -13.48 8.68
C ASP A 31 9.51 -12.63 7.41
N PRO A 32 9.92 -11.35 7.51
CA PRO A 32 9.95 -10.43 6.38
C PRO A 32 11.13 -10.68 5.43
N ILE A 33 12.06 -11.56 5.79
CA ILE A 33 13.15 -11.97 4.91
C ILE A 33 12.61 -12.89 3.83
N THR A 34 11.76 -13.84 4.24
CA THR A 34 11.18 -14.85 3.34
C THR A 34 9.89 -14.37 2.67
N TYR A 35 9.03 -13.62 3.39
CA TYR A 35 7.68 -13.31 2.95
C TYR A 35 7.51 -11.81 2.64
N ASP A 36 7.05 -11.53 1.43
CA ASP A 36 6.89 -10.17 0.91
C ASP A 36 5.79 -9.39 1.63
N ASP A 37 4.72 -10.08 2.05
CA ASP A 37 3.62 -9.46 2.80
C ASP A 37 4.05 -9.04 4.21
N ASP A 38 4.86 -9.83 4.90
CA ASP A 38 5.43 -9.44 6.19
C ASP A 38 6.38 -8.24 6.05
N ASP A 39 7.13 -8.16 4.94
CA ASP A 39 7.99 -7.01 4.67
C ASP A 39 7.17 -5.75 4.37
N ILE A 40 6.29 -5.81 3.39
CA ILE A 40 5.61 -4.63 2.82
C ILE A 40 4.47 -4.11 3.69
N PHE A 41 3.67 -5.00 4.29
CA PHE A 41 2.54 -4.60 5.13
C PHE A 41 2.89 -4.54 6.62
N GLY A 42 4.04 -5.07 6.99
CA GLY A 42 4.48 -5.09 8.38
C GLY A 42 3.68 -6.02 9.27
N TYR A 43 4.09 -6.10 10.53
CA TYR A 43 3.46 -6.95 11.54
C TYR A 43 3.78 -6.49 12.96
N MET A 44 2.99 -6.98 13.90
CA MET A 44 3.30 -6.99 15.32
C MET A 44 3.14 -8.40 15.84
N SER A 45 4.22 -9.01 16.30
CA SER A 45 4.24 -10.34 16.89
C SER A 45 4.71 -10.26 18.35
N ALA A 46 3.81 -10.55 19.28
CA ALA A 46 4.10 -10.68 20.69
C ALA A 46 4.07 -12.18 21.06
N ARG A 47 5.22 -12.75 21.32
CA ARG A 47 5.37 -14.17 21.67
C ARG A 47 6.01 -14.32 23.05
N LYS A 48 5.63 -15.38 23.76
CA LYS A 48 6.32 -15.80 24.97
C LYS A 48 7.49 -16.68 24.56
N VAL A 49 8.69 -16.27 24.90
CA VAL A 49 9.92 -17.01 24.62
C VAL A 49 10.50 -17.50 25.95
N GLU A 50 10.85 -18.78 26.02
CA GLU A 50 11.60 -19.31 27.13
C GLU A 50 13.05 -18.81 27.03
N VAL A 51 13.49 -18.08 28.03
CA VAL A 51 14.86 -17.56 28.10
C VAL A 51 15.65 -18.46 29.08
N GLU A 52 16.79 -18.96 28.60
CA GLU A 52 17.67 -19.83 29.36
C GLU A 52 18.09 -19.14 30.67
N GLY A 53 17.85 -19.82 31.80
CA GLY A 53 18.13 -19.28 33.17
C GLY A 53 16.97 -18.51 33.82
N LYS A 54 15.84 -18.30 33.15
CA LYS A 54 14.64 -17.68 33.73
C LYS A 54 13.52 -18.69 33.93
N LYS A 55 12.91 -18.67 35.14
CA LYS A 55 11.82 -19.59 35.50
C LYS A 55 10.47 -19.27 34.81
N LYS A 56 10.35 -18.13 34.15
CA LYS A 56 9.13 -17.70 33.45
C LYS A 56 9.48 -17.24 32.07
N PRO A 57 8.66 -17.60 31.04
CA PRO A 57 8.86 -17.09 29.71
C PRO A 57 8.68 -15.56 29.65
N GLU A 58 9.53 -14.91 28.89
CA GLU A 58 9.45 -13.46 28.65
C GLU A 58 8.61 -13.16 27.41
N ASN A 59 7.86 -12.05 27.48
CA ASN A 59 7.16 -11.54 26.33
C ASN A 59 8.17 -10.79 25.43
N VAL A 60 8.45 -11.35 24.27
CA VAL A 60 9.26 -10.69 23.25
C VAL A 60 8.30 -10.17 22.17
N THR A 61 8.33 -8.86 21.95
CA THR A 61 7.55 -8.22 20.89
C THR A 61 8.49 -7.77 19.80
N VAL A 62 8.22 -8.23 18.58
CA VAL A 62 8.84 -7.75 17.37
C VAL A 62 7.79 -7.01 16.55
N THR A 63 8.17 -5.85 16.00
CA THR A 63 7.26 -4.99 15.26
C THR A 63 7.95 -4.45 14.04
N ARG A 64 7.36 -4.69 12.89
CA ARG A 64 7.76 -4.05 11.65
C ARG A 64 6.69 -3.04 11.24
N VAL A 65 7.08 -1.79 11.16
CA VAL A 65 6.23 -0.74 10.60
C VAL A 65 6.13 -0.95 9.09
N SER A 66 4.93 -0.92 8.55
CA SER A 66 4.68 -1.06 7.11
C SER A 66 5.42 -0.01 6.29
N PRO A 67 6.28 -0.39 5.35
CA PRO A 67 6.79 0.52 4.32
C PRO A 67 5.68 1.10 3.43
N LEU A 68 4.62 0.35 3.17
CA LEU A 68 3.44 0.81 2.45
C LEU A 68 2.45 1.46 3.41
N LYS A 69 2.15 2.72 3.17
CA LYS A 69 1.15 3.49 3.91
C LYS A 69 0.02 3.86 2.96
N CYS A 70 -1.22 3.70 3.42
CA CYS A 70 -2.42 4.06 2.66
C CYS A 70 -3.32 4.95 3.53
N SER A 71 -3.88 5.99 2.94
CA SER A 71 -4.93 6.78 3.59
C SER A 71 -6.27 6.05 3.55
N PRO A 72 -7.24 6.46 4.37
CA PRO A 72 -8.64 6.17 4.11
C PRO A 72 -9.04 6.67 2.73
N LEU A 73 -9.97 5.97 2.09
CA LEU A 73 -10.60 6.45 0.86
C LEU A 73 -11.68 7.48 1.18
N ILE A 74 -11.58 8.66 0.58
CA ILE A 74 -12.50 9.77 0.79
C ILE A 74 -13.38 9.89 -0.44
N GLY A 75 -14.70 9.82 -0.23
CA GLY A 75 -15.70 10.02 -1.27
C GLY A 75 -16.31 11.43 -1.24
N LEU A 76 -16.96 11.79 -2.33
CA LEU A 76 -17.83 12.97 -2.32
C LEU A 76 -19.03 12.74 -1.41
N PRO A 77 -19.61 13.82 -0.84
CA PRO A 77 -20.86 13.74 -0.12
C PRO A 77 -21.96 13.16 -1.02
N ILE A 78 -22.54 12.05 -0.59
CA ILE A 78 -23.63 11.38 -1.31
C ILE A 78 -24.83 11.17 -0.38
N ARG A 79 -25.99 10.95 -0.98
CA ARG A 79 -27.15 10.41 -0.28
C ARG A 79 -27.26 8.94 -0.63
N PRO A 80 -26.88 8.01 0.26
CA PRO A 80 -27.00 6.60 -0.03
C PRO A 80 -28.48 6.21 -0.16
N THR A 81 -28.77 5.33 -1.10
CA THR A 81 -30.07 4.66 -1.18
C THR A 81 -30.10 3.56 -0.13
N SER A 82 -31.13 3.57 0.69
CA SER A 82 -31.35 2.55 1.73
C SER A 82 -32.42 1.57 1.27
N ASP A 83 -32.09 0.29 1.36
CA ASP A 83 -33.03 -0.80 1.20
C ASP A 83 -33.32 -1.41 2.57
N PHE A 84 -34.60 -1.61 2.87
CA PHE A 84 -35.07 -2.08 4.17
C PHE A 84 -35.61 -3.48 4.02
N GLY A 85 -35.08 -4.39 4.79
CA GLY A 85 -35.49 -5.79 4.78
C GLY A 85 -35.82 -6.32 6.16
N VAL A 86 -36.55 -7.42 6.17
CA VAL A 86 -36.93 -8.16 7.36
C VAL A 86 -36.48 -9.59 7.19
N MET A 87 -35.66 -10.07 8.13
CA MET A 87 -35.28 -11.47 8.20
C MET A 87 -36.19 -12.18 9.20
N ASN A 88 -37.00 -13.11 8.70
CA ASN A 88 -37.82 -13.97 9.55
C ASN A 88 -36.94 -15.09 10.13
N ARG A 89 -37.01 -15.29 11.44
CA ARG A 89 -36.27 -16.37 12.15
C ARG A 89 -37.09 -17.66 12.35
N GLY A 90 -38.17 -17.83 11.62
CA GLY A 90 -39.09 -18.96 11.78
C GLY A 90 -40.16 -18.69 12.82
N PHE A 91 -40.73 -19.78 13.40
CA PHE A 91 -41.91 -19.66 14.28
C PHE A 91 -41.59 -19.23 15.72
N GLU A 92 -40.30 -19.20 16.12
CA GLU A 92 -39.88 -19.01 17.52
C GLU A 92 -39.08 -17.75 17.80
N GLY A 93 -39.07 -16.78 16.90
CA GLY A 93 -38.25 -15.57 17.11
C GLY A 93 -38.86 -14.33 16.47
N ASP A 94 -38.61 -13.17 17.09
CA ASP A 94 -38.97 -11.90 16.51
C ASP A 94 -38.20 -11.66 15.19
N PRO A 95 -38.84 -11.08 14.17
CA PRO A 95 -38.19 -10.75 12.93
C PRO A 95 -37.09 -9.71 13.15
N VAL A 96 -35.93 -9.91 12.55
CA VAL A 96 -34.83 -8.97 12.61
C VAL A 96 -34.91 -8.01 11.44
N LEU A 97 -35.03 -6.74 11.77
CA LEU A 97 -34.98 -5.67 10.78
C LEU A 97 -33.52 -5.40 10.40
N PHE A 98 -33.25 -5.24 9.11
CA PHE A 98 -31.95 -4.82 8.62
C PHE A 98 -32.09 -3.73 7.55
N ASN A 99 -31.04 -2.94 7.43
CA ASN A 99 -30.96 -1.88 6.45
C ASN A 99 -29.66 -2.03 5.64
N HIS A 100 -29.79 -2.08 4.32
CA HIS A 100 -28.68 -2.05 3.41
C HIS A 100 -28.61 -0.68 2.74
N GLN A 101 -27.41 -0.09 2.78
CA GLN A 101 -27.16 1.17 2.08
C GLN A 101 -26.30 0.90 0.85
N PHE A 102 -26.78 1.38 -0.29
CA PHE A 102 -26.08 1.28 -1.56
C PHE A 102 -25.66 2.67 -2.01
N TYR A 103 -24.45 2.77 -2.52
CA TYR A 103 -23.96 3.99 -3.14
C TYR A 103 -22.99 3.68 -4.26
N SER A 104 -22.91 4.58 -5.24
CA SER A 104 -21.84 4.65 -6.23
C SER A 104 -21.17 5.98 -6.08
N ASN A 105 -19.83 5.99 -5.99
CA ASN A 105 -19.08 7.22 -5.78
C ASN A 105 -17.68 7.12 -6.35
N ILE A 106 -17.08 8.27 -6.62
CA ILE A 106 -15.65 8.40 -6.87
C ILE A 106 -14.95 8.52 -5.50
N LEU A 107 -14.00 7.63 -5.26
CA LEU A 107 -13.23 7.62 -4.04
C LEU A 107 -11.80 8.03 -4.37
N LYS A 108 -11.24 8.92 -3.57
CA LYS A 108 -9.83 9.31 -3.66
C LYS A 108 -9.06 8.87 -2.43
N GLY A 109 -7.81 8.55 -2.61
CA GLY A 109 -6.90 8.21 -1.53
C GLY A 109 -5.46 8.37 -1.99
N ILE A 110 -4.57 8.41 -1.05
CA ILE A 110 -3.13 8.45 -1.29
C ILE A 110 -2.48 7.20 -0.73
N PHE A 111 -1.37 6.83 -1.32
CA PHE A 111 -0.45 5.84 -0.75
C PHE A 111 0.99 6.35 -0.85
N ALA A 112 1.83 5.85 0.02
CA ALA A 112 3.27 6.08 -0.02
C ALA A 112 3.98 4.76 0.27
N LEU A 113 4.96 4.41 -0.56
CA LEU A 113 5.81 3.25 -0.37
C LEU A 113 7.24 3.74 -0.14
N ASP A 114 7.75 3.49 1.07
CA ASP A 114 9.12 3.84 1.43
C ASP A 114 10.10 2.84 0.78
N LEU A 115 10.78 3.30 -0.28
CA LEU A 115 11.72 2.51 -1.05
C LEU A 115 12.95 2.12 -0.24
N ASN A 116 13.35 2.93 0.74
CA ASN A 116 14.49 2.63 1.59
C ASN A 116 14.13 1.59 2.67
N ALA A 117 12.93 1.70 3.23
CA ALA A 117 12.47 0.79 4.28
C ALA A 117 12.08 -0.59 3.75
N ALA A 118 11.53 -0.69 2.53
CA ALA A 118 11.24 -1.98 1.90
C ALA A 118 12.51 -2.84 1.80
N GLY A 119 12.46 -4.09 2.29
CA GLY A 119 13.60 -5.00 2.30
C GLY A 119 14.76 -4.60 3.23
N THR A 120 14.58 -3.59 4.08
CA THR A 120 15.59 -3.16 5.08
C THR A 120 15.01 -3.29 6.48
N PHE A 121 15.75 -3.90 7.38
CA PHE A 121 15.28 -4.24 8.72
C PHE A 121 16.22 -3.66 9.78
N THR A 122 15.65 -3.18 10.87
CA THR A 122 16.39 -2.71 12.05
C THR A 122 16.12 -3.61 13.25
N CYS A 123 17.12 -3.81 14.11
CA CYS A 123 17.00 -4.61 15.33
C CYS A 123 17.48 -3.83 16.56
N ILE A 124 17.02 -2.58 16.68
CA ILE A 124 17.30 -1.73 17.81
C ILE A 124 16.22 -2.00 18.88
N ASP A 125 16.62 -2.09 20.14
CA ASP A 125 15.70 -2.33 21.25
C ASP A 125 14.88 -1.06 21.58
N LYS A 126 13.99 -0.73 20.67
CA LYS A 126 13.08 0.41 20.70
C LYS A 126 11.73 -0.02 20.12
N PRO A 127 10.59 0.42 20.66
CA PRO A 127 9.29 0.15 20.05
C PRO A 127 9.25 0.52 18.56
N GLY A 128 8.80 -0.39 17.72
CA GLY A 128 8.74 -0.20 16.27
C GLY A 128 10.07 -0.38 15.51
N SER A 129 11.20 -0.51 16.23
CA SER A 129 12.55 -0.64 15.62
C SER A 129 13.17 -2.02 15.82
N LYS A 130 12.51 -2.93 16.55
CA LYS A 130 12.90 -4.34 16.65
C LYS A 130 12.09 -5.13 15.62
N ASN A 131 12.60 -5.15 14.39
CA ASN A 131 11.90 -5.75 13.26
C ASN A 131 12.03 -7.27 13.20
N LEU A 132 13.13 -7.84 13.66
CA LEU A 132 13.44 -9.27 13.52
C LEU A 132 13.51 -9.94 14.89
N SER A 133 13.11 -11.20 14.94
CA SER A 133 13.40 -12.09 16.08
C SER A 133 14.90 -12.42 16.13
N GLU A 134 15.38 -12.92 17.26
CA GLU A 134 16.80 -13.29 17.40
C GLU A 134 17.23 -14.40 16.43
N ASP A 135 16.31 -15.32 16.13
CA ASP A 135 16.57 -16.37 15.14
C ASP A 135 16.76 -15.80 13.74
N LEU A 136 15.92 -14.82 13.35
CA LEU A 136 16.04 -14.13 12.06
C LEU A 136 17.30 -13.25 12.01
N VAL A 137 17.69 -12.64 13.12
CA VAL A 137 18.97 -11.91 13.20
C VAL A 137 20.12 -12.84 12.93
N ARG A 138 20.19 -14.01 13.63
CA ARG A 138 21.23 -15.01 13.39
C ARG A 138 21.27 -15.49 11.93
N ARG A 139 20.10 -15.68 11.33
CA ARG A 139 19.99 -16.02 9.91
C ARG A 139 20.55 -14.90 9.02
N CYS A 140 20.19 -13.65 9.24
CA CYS A 140 20.73 -12.51 8.50
C CYS A 140 22.26 -12.42 8.58
N GLU A 141 22.82 -12.66 9.74
CA GLU A 141 24.27 -12.66 9.97
C GLU A 141 24.94 -13.81 9.20
N ALA A 142 24.36 -15.00 9.25
CA ALA A 142 24.86 -16.18 8.52
C ALA A 142 24.78 -16.02 6.99
N GLU A 143 23.74 -15.34 6.50
CA GLU A 143 23.53 -15.06 5.07
C GLU A 143 24.28 -13.78 4.59
N GLY A 144 24.99 -13.07 5.46
CA GLY A 144 25.76 -11.87 5.10
C GLY A 144 24.89 -10.66 4.75
N LEU A 145 23.68 -10.57 5.29
CA LEU A 145 22.73 -9.48 5.02
C LEU A 145 22.94 -8.23 5.88
N ALA A 146 23.94 -8.24 6.78
CA ALA A 146 24.27 -7.08 7.61
C ALA A 146 24.85 -5.95 6.76
N LEU A 147 24.40 -4.71 6.98
CA LEU A 147 24.87 -3.55 6.21
C LEU A 147 26.28 -3.07 6.56
N GLY A 148 26.90 -3.61 7.61
CA GLY A 148 28.30 -3.34 7.96
C GLY A 148 28.59 -1.92 8.47
N ASP A 149 27.57 -1.09 8.72
CA ASP A 149 27.67 0.30 9.17
C ASP A 149 27.80 0.46 10.71
N GLY A 150 28.06 -0.66 11.42
CA GLY A 150 28.11 -0.69 12.89
C GLY A 150 26.72 -0.62 13.55
N THR A 151 25.66 -0.50 12.80
CA THR A 151 24.29 -0.55 13.28
C THR A 151 23.72 -1.98 13.13
N LYS A 152 22.71 -2.31 13.94
CA LYS A 152 21.97 -3.58 13.79
C LYS A 152 20.93 -3.45 12.66
N ARG A 153 21.43 -3.26 11.43
CA ARG A 153 20.63 -3.12 10.22
C ARG A 153 20.97 -4.21 9.21
N TYR A 154 19.95 -4.74 8.60
CA TYR A 154 20.03 -5.84 7.64
C TYR A 154 19.22 -5.49 6.40
N ALA A 155 19.68 -5.91 5.23
CA ALA A 155 18.98 -5.69 3.97
C ALA A 155 18.99 -6.95 3.11
N ILE A 156 17.88 -7.24 2.47
CA ILE A 156 17.83 -8.28 1.44
C ILE A 156 18.56 -7.80 0.18
N PRO A 157 18.95 -8.72 -0.73
CA PRO A 157 19.58 -8.35 -1.99
C PRO A 157 18.75 -7.32 -2.77
N LEU A 158 19.43 -6.39 -3.43
CA LEU A 158 18.81 -5.27 -4.15
C LEU A 158 17.77 -5.73 -5.18
N ASP A 159 18.08 -6.79 -5.93
CA ASP A 159 17.15 -7.32 -6.94
C ASP A 159 15.84 -7.83 -6.32
N LEU A 160 15.93 -8.49 -5.15
CA LEU A 160 14.76 -8.94 -4.43
C LEU A 160 13.96 -7.75 -3.86
N LYS A 161 14.66 -6.74 -3.35
CA LYS A 161 14.04 -5.49 -2.89
C LYS A 161 13.27 -4.79 -4.02
N LYS A 162 13.90 -4.62 -5.17
CA LYS A 162 13.27 -4.06 -6.38
C LYS A 162 12.06 -4.86 -6.80
N LYS A 163 12.19 -6.18 -6.85
CA LYS A 163 11.09 -7.08 -7.19
C LYS A 163 9.89 -6.86 -6.27
N ARG A 164 10.06 -6.85 -4.96
CA ARG A 164 8.97 -6.62 -3.98
C ARG A 164 8.27 -5.29 -4.21
N VAL A 165 9.04 -4.22 -4.39
CA VAL A 165 8.51 -2.88 -4.64
C VAL A 165 7.71 -2.84 -5.95
N THR A 166 8.28 -3.35 -7.03
CA THR A 166 7.64 -3.32 -8.35
C THR A 166 6.39 -4.19 -8.41
N GLU A 167 6.38 -5.36 -7.78
CA GLU A 167 5.20 -6.22 -7.68
C GLU A 167 4.10 -5.58 -6.82
N THR A 168 4.47 -4.87 -5.75
CA THR A 168 3.52 -4.11 -4.93
C THR A 168 2.83 -3.02 -5.75
N ILE A 169 3.59 -2.25 -6.55
CA ILE A 169 3.03 -1.22 -7.42
C ILE A 169 2.22 -1.85 -8.57
N ALA A 170 2.71 -2.95 -9.15
CA ALA A 170 1.99 -3.66 -10.21
C ALA A 170 0.63 -4.20 -9.75
N ALA A 171 0.48 -4.55 -8.46
CA ALA A 171 -0.78 -5.02 -7.88
C ALA A 171 -1.92 -3.99 -7.99
N LEU A 172 -1.60 -2.69 -8.09
CA LEU A 172 -2.60 -1.63 -8.30
C LEU A 172 -3.43 -1.84 -9.59
N LYS A 173 -2.89 -2.52 -10.59
CA LYS A 173 -3.61 -2.86 -11.83
C LYS A 173 -4.74 -3.86 -11.63
N TYR A 174 -4.70 -4.62 -10.52
CA TYR A 174 -5.56 -5.76 -10.26
C TYR A 174 -6.32 -5.64 -8.95
N LEU A 175 -6.42 -4.43 -8.41
CA LEU A 175 -7.15 -4.19 -7.19
C LEU A 175 -8.60 -4.63 -7.35
N ASN A 176 -9.02 -5.47 -6.44
CA ASN A 176 -10.42 -5.77 -6.26
C ASN A 176 -10.74 -5.67 -4.77
N GLY A 177 -11.91 -5.26 -4.42
CA GLY A 177 -12.24 -4.99 -3.02
C GLY A 177 -13.73 -4.76 -2.81
N GLY A 178 -14.06 -4.31 -1.63
CA GLY A 178 -15.43 -4.08 -1.21
C GLY A 178 -15.97 -5.16 -0.28
N ALA A 179 -17.07 -4.86 0.39
CA ALA A 179 -17.78 -5.80 1.24
C ALA A 179 -18.67 -6.73 0.40
N MET A 180 -18.95 -7.92 0.92
CA MET A 180 -19.91 -8.86 0.35
C MET A 180 -19.61 -9.26 -1.12
N HIS A 181 -18.37 -9.53 -1.44
CA HIS A 181 -17.90 -9.85 -2.81
C HIS A 181 -18.70 -10.93 -3.56
N THR A 182 -19.30 -11.86 -2.84
CA THR A 182 -20.13 -12.92 -3.45
C THR A 182 -21.46 -12.41 -3.98
N LEU A 183 -21.93 -11.26 -3.48
CA LEU A 183 -23.18 -10.63 -3.87
C LEU A 183 -22.95 -9.38 -4.70
N HIS A 184 -21.88 -8.65 -4.41
CA HIS A 184 -21.58 -7.36 -5.00
C HIS A 184 -20.12 -7.36 -5.49
N LEU A 185 -19.90 -7.83 -6.69
CA LEU A 185 -18.58 -7.74 -7.32
C LEU A 185 -18.30 -6.28 -7.69
N THR A 186 -17.37 -5.67 -6.96
CA THR A 186 -16.99 -4.27 -7.15
C THR A 186 -15.60 -4.18 -7.75
N GLU A 187 -15.48 -3.47 -8.86
CA GLU A 187 -14.22 -3.12 -9.48
C GLU A 187 -13.68 -1.85 -8.84
N VAL A 188 -12.46 -1.90 -8.30
CA VAL A 188 -11.81 -0.78 -7.58
C VAL A 188 -10.43 -0.44 -8.12
N THR A 189 -10.13 -0.83 -9.35
CA THR A 189 -8.88 -0.44 -10.01
C THR A 189 -8.83 1.08 -10.23
N PRO A 190 -7.67 1.71 -10.15
CA PRO A 190 -7.55 3.15 -10.33
C PRO A 190 -8.05 3.59 -11.71
N LYS A 191 -8.97 4.55 -11.74
CA LYS A 191 -9.39 5.24 -12.97
C LYS A 191 -8.50 6.43 -13.25
N VAL A 192 -7.97 7.05 -12.21
CA VAL A 192 -6.93 8.07 -12.26
C VAL A 192 -5.86 7.70 -11.25
N ILE A 193 -4.59 7.82 -11.63
CA ILE A 193 -3.44 7.59 -10.74
C ILE A 193 -2.34 8.59 -11.06
N ILE A 194 -1.67 9.11 -10.02
CA ILE A 194 -0.45 9.91 -10.14
C ILE A 194 0.65 9.18 -9.39
N LEU A 195 1.77 8.94 -10.06
CA LEU A 195 2.93 8.23 -9.51
C LEU A 195 4.18 9.06 -9.70
N ALA A 196 4.95 9.23 -8.64
CA ALA A 196 6.26 9.86 -8.65
C ALA A 196 7.10 9.33 -7.49
N VAL A 197 8.42 9.38 -7.62
CA VAL A 197 9.35 9.19 -6.51
C VAL A 197 9.75 10.55 -5.99
N LEU A 198 9.65 10.72 -4.68
CA LEU A 198 9.96 11.97 -3.97
C LEU A 198 11.11 11.74 -2.98
N ASN A 199 11.94 12.75 -2.83
CA ASN A 199 12.95 12.79 -1.76
C ASN A 199 12.35 13.29 -0.43
N SER A 200 11.06 12.99 -0.21
CA SER A 200 10.33 13.42 0.99
C SER A 200 9.38 12.31 1.45
N GLY A 201 9.00 12.36 2.72
CA GLY A 201 8.10 11.36 3.31
C GLY A 201 6.60 11.68 3.20
N ASN A 202 6.22 12.77 2.55
CA ASN A 202 4.84 13.21 2.37
C ASN A 202 4.31 12.89 0.97
N ASN A 203 2.99 12.86 0.83
CA ASN A 203 2.31 12.85 -0.47
C ASN A 203 1.89 14.28 -0.81
N ILE A 204 2.22 14.71 -2.02
CA ILE A 204 1.98 16.09 -2.48
C ILE A 204 0.76 16.22 -3.41
N PHE A 205 0.10 15.11 -3.78
CA PHE A 205 -0.94 15.11 -4.82
C PHE A 205 -2.38 15.07 -4.29
N MET A 206 -2.58 15.02 -2.96
CA MET A 206 -3.93 14.87 -2.41
C MET A 206 -4.86 16.02 -2.80
N ASP A 207 -4.36 17.26 -2.80
CA ASP A 207 -5.15 18.46 -3.07
C ASP A 207 -5.26 18.82 -4.55
N VAL A 208 -4.56 18.09 -5.41
CA VAL A 208 -4.72 18.17 -6.87
C VAL A 208 -6.13 17.68 -7.29
N PHE A 209 -6.78 16.87 -6.45
CA PHE A 209 -8.14 16.38 -6.66
C PHE A 209 -9.12 17.20 -5.83
N PRO A 210 -10.19 17.78 -6.43
CA PRO A 210 -11.16 18.59 -5.69
C PRO A 210 -11.85 17.79 -4.58
N HIS A 211 -12.27 18.49 -3.52
CA HIS A 211 -12.88 17.88 -2.35
C HIS A 211 -14.41 17.83 -2.40
N ARG A 212 -15.05 18.67 -3.23
CA ARG A 212 -16.50 18.88 -3.12
C ARG A 212 -17.26 18.78 -4.43
N ASP A 213 -16.62 19.05 -5.53
CA ASP A 213 -17.31 19.13 -6.82
C ASP A 213 -16.38 18.71 -7.97
N TYR A 214 -16.84 17.78 -8.79
CA TYR A 214 -16.16 17.38 -10.00
C TYR A 214 -16.73 18.05 -11.27
N GLU A 215 -17.66 19.00 -11.13
CA GLU A 215 -18.17 19.76 -12.28
C GLU A 215 -17.07 20.57 -12.98
N GLN A 216 -16.00 20.92 -12.26
CA GLN A 216 -14.82 21.61 -12.78
C GLN A 216 -13.70 20.65 -13.22
N GLY A 217 -13.99 19.35 -13.28
CA GLY A 217 -13.00 18.32 -13.66
C GLY A 217 -12.45 17.52 -12.48
N LEU A 218 -11.84 16.37 -12.80
CA LEU A 218 -11.27 15.44 -11.79
C LEU A 218 -9.94 15.93 -11.23
N ILE A 219 -9.18 16.71 -12.00
CA ILE A 219 -7.84 17.21 -11.66
C ILE A 219 -7.86 18.72 -11.76
N ASN A 220 -7.48 19.41 -10.69
CA ASN A 220 -7.22 20.84 -10.73
C ASN A 220 -5.82 21.08 -11.32
N LEU A 221 -5.76 21.56 -12.55
CA LEU A 221 -4.51 21.76 -13.27
C LEU A 221 -3.64 22.89 -12.69
N ASP A 222 -4.26 23.93 -12.14
CA ASP A 222 -3.53 25.01 -11.48
C ASP A 222 -2.85 24.50 -10.20
N ALA A 223 -3.58 23.70 -9.41
CA ALA A 223 -3.03 23.05 -8.23
C ALA A 223 -1.92 22.05 -8.61
N LEU A 224 -2.11 21.30 -9.69
CA LEU A 224 -1.07 20.39 -10.20
C LEU A 224 0.18 21.16 -10.59
N TYR A 225 0.03 22.28 -11.33
CA TYR A 225 1.17 23.12 -11.71
C TYR A 225 1.92 23.64 -10.49
N ALA A 226 1.19 24.23 -9.53
CA ALA A 226 1.78 24.79 -8.32
C ALA A 226 2.56 23.75 -7.50
N VAL A 227 1.97 22.57 -7.30
CA VAL A 227 2.61 21.47 -6.57
C VAL A 227 3.88 20.99 -7.30
N LEU A 228 3.83 20.83 -8.63
CA LEU A 228 5.00 20.41 -9.41
C LEU A 228 6.12 21.47 -9.41
N GLU A 229 5.76 22.75 -9.40
CA GLU A 229 6.73 23.86 -9.30
C GLU A 229 7.39 23.91 -7.93
N ASP A 230 6.59 23.84 -6.86
CA ASP A 230 7.07 23.95 -5.48
C ASP A 230 8.00 22.77 -5.10
N TYR A 231 7.68 21.56 -5.56
CA TYR A 231 8.41 20.34 -5.22
C TYR A 231 9.33 19.82 -6.33
N ARG A 232 9.63 20.63 -7.35
CA ARG A 232 10.44 20.20 -8.50
C ARG A 232 11.81 19.61 -8.12
N ASN A 233 12.43 20.13 -7.07
CA ASN A 233 13.74 19.68 -6.59
C ASN A 233 13.68 18.38 -5.78
N ASP A 234 12.49 17.99 -5.32
CA ASP A 234 12.25 16.78 -4.56
C ASP A 234 11.77 15.62 -5.45
N LEU A 235 11.44 15.90 -6.72
CA LEU A 235 11.07 14.89 -7.69
C LEU A 235 12.29 14.13 -8.18
N LEU A 236 12.35 12.82 -7.86
CA LEU A 236 13.45 11.93 -8.25
C LEU A 236 13.12 11.05 -9.46
N SER A 237 11.92 11.16 -10.01
CA SER A 237 11.47 10.42 -11.19
C SER A 237 10.60 11.28 -12.09
N THR A 238 10.30 10.77 -13.28
CA THR A 238 9.18 11.25 -14.08
C THR A 238 7.88 11.16 -13.30
N VAL A 239 7.02 12.17 -13.42
CA VAL A 239 5.65 12.14 -12.89
C VAL A 239 4.75 11.45 -13.91
N TYR A 240 4.21 10.29 -13.56
CA TYR A 240 3.29 9.53 -14.41
C TYR A 240 1.85 9.81 -13.99
N ILE A 241 1.04 10.28 -14.92
CA ILE A 241 -0.40 10.46 -14.73
C ILE A 241 -1.14 9.47 -15.63
N GLY A 242 -1.84 8.55 -14.98
CA GLY A 242 -2.75 7.62 -15.66
C GLY A 242 -4.17 8.13 -15.55
N ILE A 243 -4.87 8.28 -16.67
CA ILE A 243 -6.30 8.59 -16.71
C ILE A 243 -6.99 7.63 -17.67
N LEU A 244 -8.11 7.04 -17.21
CA LEU A 244 -8.92 6.19 -18.08
C LEU A 244 -9.71 7.06 -19.06
N PRO A 245 -9.58 6.84 -20.38
CA PRO A 245 -10.32 7.60 -21.36
C PRO A 245 -11.84 7.60 -21.10
N GLY A 246 -12.44 8.78 -21.13
CA GLY A 246 -13.86 8.96 -20.84
C GLY A 246 -14.26 9.04 -19.36
N PHE A 247 -13.31 8.88 -18.44
CA PHE A 247 -13.60 8.97 -17.00
C PHE A 247 -13.57 10.42 -16.45
N GLY A 248 -13.21 11.39 -17.19
CA GLY A 248 -13.17 12.79 -16.77
C GLY A 248 -13.02 13.65 -18.00
N THR A 249 -14.06 13.65 -18.82
CA THR A 249 -14.05 14.04 -20.21
C THR A 249 -13.47 15.41 -20.52
N ASP A 250 -13.69 16.39 -19.64
CA ASP A 250 -13.21 17.75 -19.90
C ASP A 250 -11.73 17.91 -19.52
N ASN A 251 -11.32 17.33 -18.42
CA ASN A 251 -9.92 17.38 -18.00
C ASN A 251 -8.95 16.49 -18.80
N GLU A 252 -9.43 15.45 -19.45
CA GLU A 252 -8.55 14.55 -20.22
C GLU A 252 -7.82 15.30 -21.32
N LYS A 253 -8.55 16.12 -22.09
CA LYS A 253 -7.98 16.89 -23.20
C LYS A 253 -7.04 17.99 -22.72
N GLU A 254 -7.41 18.68 -21.63
CA GLU A 254 -6.59 19.72 -21.00
C GLU A 254 -5.32 19.12 -20.42
N LEU A 255 -5.42 17.96 -19.76
CA LEU A 255 -4.27 17.25 -19.17
C LEU A 255 -3.29 16.76 -20.25
N MET A 256 -3.80 16.31 -21.40
CA MET A 256 -2.95 15.92 -22.54
C MET A 256 -2.17 17.10 -23.13
N GLN A 257 -2.66 18.33 -22.97
CA GLN A 257 -2.01 19.57 -23.42
C GLN A 257 -1.26 20.28 -22.28
N PHE A 258 -1.35 19.77 -21.07
CA PHE A 258 -0.74 20.36 -19.89
C PHE A 258 0.79 20.39 -20.02
N LYS A 259 1.35 21.57 -19.79
CA LYS A 259 2.79 21.78 -19.78
C LYS A 259 3.27 21.80 -18.33
N ALA A 260 4.10 20.86 -17.98
CA ALA A 260 4.75 20.83 -16.67
C ALA A 260 5.69 22.02 -16.53
N PRO A 261 5.97 22.47 -15.29
CA PRO A 261 7.01 23.43 -14.99
C PRO A 261 8.39 23.01 -15.54
N GLU A 262 9.25 23.99 -15.76
CA GLU A 262 10.61 23.75 -16.24
C GLU A 262 11.38 22.84 -15.28
N GLY A 263 12.05 21.83 -15.82
CA GLY A 263 12.78 20.82 -15.05
C GLY A 263 11.96 19.64 -14.58
N VAL A 264 10.64 19.64 -14.74
CA VAL A 264 9.76 18.52 -14.40
C VAL A 264 9.41 17.72 -15.63
N THR A 265 9.69 16.40 -15.61
CA THR A 265 9.27 15.49 -16.66
C THR A 265 7.91 14.88 -16.30
N LEU A 266 6.95 14.97 -17.20
CA LEU A 266 5.60 14.47 -17.00
C LEU A 266 5.19 13.57 -18.17
N LYS A 267 4.51 12.46 -17.87
CA LYS A 267 3.91 11.56 -18.86
C LYS A 267 2.45 11.29 -18.53
N VAL A 268 1.56 11.61 -19.46
CA VAL A 268 0.11 11.34 -19.37
C VAL A 268 -0.24 10.15 -20.25
N THR A 269 -0.93 9.16 -19.69
CA THR A 269 -1.33 7.93 -20.41
C THR A 269 -2.49 7.22 -19.69
N THR A 270 -2.79 5.98 -20.04
CA THR A 270 -3.79 5.17 -19.31
C THR A 270 -3.21 4.67 -17.96
N PRO A 271 -4.04 4.37 -16.95
CA PRO A 271 -3.56 3.95 -15.62
C PRO A 271 -2.61 2.76 -15.68
N VAL A 272 -2.93 1.74 -16.46
CA VAL A 272 -2.08 0.55 -16.61
C VAL A 272 -0.72 0.92 -17.21
N LYS A 273 -0.70 1.72 -18.28
CA LYS A 273 0.56 2.14 -18.91
C LYS A 273 1.37 3.09 -18.02
N ALA A 274 0.72 3.91 -17.21
CA ALA A 274 1.38 4.76 -16.22
C ALA A 274 2.10 3.91 -15.17
N ILE A 275 1.42 2.89 -14.64
CA ILE A 275 1.99 1.95 -13.68
C ILE A 275 3.17 1.20 -14.31
N ASP A 276 3.01 0.66 -15.53
CA ASP A 276 4.07 -0.11 -16.19
C ASP A 276 5.30 0.78 -16.50
N GLY A 277 5.09 1.99 -17.02
CA GLY A 277 6.18 2.92 -17.31
C GLY A 277 6.92 3.39 -16.04
N PHE A 278 6.18 3.62 -14.97
CA PHE A 278 6.77 3.97 -13.67
C PHE A 278 7.62 2.82 -13.10
N ILE A 279 7.11 1.58 -13.15
CA ILE A 279 7.85 0.39 -12.72
C ILE A 279 9.14 0.22 -13.54
N GLU A 280 9.05 0.39 -14.86
CA GLU A 280 10.21 0.29 -15.75
C GLU A 280 11.28 1.32 -15.39
N GLU A 281 10.89 2.56 -15.13
CA GLU A 281 11.82 3.64 -14.77
C GLU A 281 12.50 3.37 -13.42
N ILE A 282 11.72 3.09 -12.35
CA ILE A 282 12.31 2.87 -11.03
C ILE A 282 13.19 1.60 -10.98
N SER A 283 12.85 0.56 -11.74
CA SER A 283 13.65 -0.68 -11.79
C SER A 283 15.06 -0.48 -12.34
N ARG A 284 15.27 0.55 -13.16
CA ARG A 284 16.56 0.88 -13.77
C ARG A 284 17.43 1.78 -12.89
N ASN A 285 16.90 2.34 -11.82
CA ASN A 285 17.59 3.31 -11.00
C ASN A 285 17.86 2.76 -9.59
N ASP A 286 19.06 2.20 -9.40
CA ASP A 286 19.47 1.59 -8.14
C ASP A 286 19.55 2.59 -6.99
N ALA A 287 19.93 3.82 -7.29
CA ALA A 287 20.06 4.89 -6.29
C ALA A 287 18.74 5.20 -5.54
N LEU A 288 17.59 4.92 -6.17
CA LEU A 288 16.29 5.09 -5.51
C LEU A 288 16.04 4.10 -4.34
N PHE A 289 16.84 3.06 -4.27
CA PHE A 289 16.71 1.99 -3.26
C PHE A 289 17.78 2.05 -2.18
N GLY A 290 18.53 3.15 -2.12
CA GLY A 290 19.60 3.35 -1.15
C GLY A 290 20.85 2.52 -1.40
N ALA A 291 21.10 2.16 -2.67
CA ALA A 291 22.30 1.44 -3.12
C ALA A 291 23.38 2.43 -3.60
#